data_5b2e7569121f1e36e057bb40e64a0b6b
#
_entry.id   5b2e7569121f1e36e057bb40e64a0b6b
#
_cell.length_a   1.000
_cell.length_b   1.000
_cell.length_c   1.000
_cell.angle_alpha   90.00
_cell.angle_beta   90.00
_cell.angle_gamma   90.00
#
_symmetry.space_group_name_H-M   'P 1'
#
loop_
_entity.id
_entity.type
_entity.pdbx_description
1 polymer ?
#
loop_
_entity_poly.entity_id
_entity_poly.type
_entity_poly.pdbx_seq_one_letter_code
_entity_poly.pdbx_strand_id
1 'polypeptide(L)'
;MGISAEALRYYESKNIVSPIRDPETGYRYYNTWDFHMLLRARHYQNYGFSLEEIGELFRSGELSQVREKMEDQEAVIEKEIIRQTNLLKRIRQSQSMLKDAMDSVGKFRIEERPGIYRMNTQKKYTLFKEKEQLDLISEWSEKEPFVFSCAVFYEKDIRDGNSDFDFGLGLCEEYAPFLNVKESELVQYYPPCLCVHTCVPSRSSKYLSLDNLADGLEFLRQNGLTLCGDVVTQVVCMTKPEEEYFNWHLVWFPIASPY
;
A
#
# COMPACT_ATOMS: atom_id res chain seq x y z
N MET A 1 8.37 -7.78 -40.23
CA MET A 1 7.96 -7.15 -38.94
C MET A 1 7.37 -8.12 -37.93
N GLY A 2 7.04 -9.35 -38.29
CA GLY A 2 6.45 -10.35 -37.38
C GLY A 2 5.07 -9.92 -36.82
N ILE A 3 4.30 -9.18 -37.57
CA ILE A 3 2.93 -8.78 -37.22
C ILE A 3 1.96 -9.78 -37.81
N SER A 4 1.06 -10.33 -36.99
CA SER A 4 0.02 -11.27 -37.49
C SER A 4 -1.03 -10.54 -38.31
N ALA A 5 -1.73 -11.28 -39.18
CA ALA A 5 -2.83 -10.74 -39.98
C ALA A 5 -3.98 -10.20 -39.08
N GLU A 6 -4.18 -10.79 -37.91
CA GLU A 6 -5.17 -10.35 -36.92
C GLU A 6 -4.77 -8.99 -36.33
N ALA A 7 -3.50 -8.83 -35.94
CA ALA A 7 -2.98 -7.57 -35.45
C ALA A 7 -3.11 -6.45 -36.51
N LEU A 8 -2.81 -6.74 -37.79
CA LEU A 8 -2.99 -5.76 -38.85
C LEU A 8 -4.46 -5.33 -39.02
N ARG A 9 -5.42 -6.26 -38.89
CA ARG A 9 -6.85 -5.93 -38.90
C ARG A 9 -7.23 -5.04 -37.71
N TYR A 10 -6.63 -5.28 -36.54
CA TYR A 10 -6.86 -4.47 -35.37
C TYR A 10 -6.31 -3.05 -35.56
N TYR A 11 -5.11 -2.89 -36.12
CA TYR A 11 -4.57 -1.59 -36.47
C TYR A 11 -5.43 -0.85 -37.49
N GLU A 12 -5.98 -1.57 -38.49
CA GLU A 12 -6.95 -1.04 -39.46
C GLU A 12 -8.21 -0.53 -38.75
N SER A 13 -8.76 -1.30 -37.81
CA SER A 13 -9.95 -0.90 -37.05
C SER A 13 -9.75 0.34 -36.17
N LYS A 14 -8.51 0.65 -35.82
CA LYS A 14 -8.12 1.87 -35.07
C LYS A 14 -7.67 3.01 -35.98
N ASN A 15 -7.83 2.86 -37.31
CA ASN A 15 -7.41 3.83 -38.32
C ASN A 15 -5.92 4.18 -38.29
N ILE A 16 -5.07 3.25 -37.85
CA ILE A 16 -3.62 3.40 -37.86
C ILE A 16 -3.03 3.10 -39.22
N VAL A 17 -3.63 2.15 -39.94
CA VAL A 17 -3.30 1.81 -41.33
C VAL A 17 -4.55 1.79 -42.18
N SER A 18 -4.38 2.03 -43.46
CA SER A 18 -5.49 2.09 -44.47
C SER A 18 -5.14 1.26 -45.69
N PRO A 19 -5.15 -0.07 -45.59
CA PRO A 19 -4.78 -0.93 -46.71
C PRO A 19 -5.71 -0.76 -47.89
N ILE A 20 -5.15 -0.86 -49.13
CA ILE A 20 -5.90 -0.96 -50.34
C ILE A 20 -6.47 -2.39 -50.43
N ARG A 21 -7.75 -2.52 -50.72
CA ARG A 21 -8.39 -3.82 -50.90
C ARG A 21 -8.51 -4.13 -52.40
N ASP A 22 -8.07 -5.31 -52.74
CA ASP A 22 -8.29 -5.85 -54.07
C ASP A 22 -9.82 -5.98 -54.34
N PRO A 23 -10.33 -5.41 -55.42
CA PRO A 23 -11.78 -5.39 -55.69
C PRO A 23 -12.36 -6.78 -56.01
N GLU A 24 -11.54 -7.72 -56.52
CA GLU A 24 -12.01 -9.05 -56.93
C GLU A 24 -11.83 -10.08 -55.79
N THR A 25 -10.70 -10.03 -55.07
CA THR A 25 -10.33 -11.04 -54.08
C THR A 25 -10.53 -10.60 -52.65
N GLY A 26 -10.68 -9.29 -52.41
CA GLY A 26 -10.77 -8.68 -51.06
C GLY A 26 -9.45 -8.69 -50.27
N TYR A 27 -8.34 -9.12 -50.91
CA TYR A 27 -7.02 -9.10 -50.25
C TYR A 27 -6.58 -7.67 -49.92
N ARG A 28 -5.87 -7.53 -48.79
CA ARG A 28 -5.31 -6.27 -48.27
C ARG A 28 -3.89 -6.06 -48.75
N TYR A 29 -3.63 -4.94 -49.38
CA TYR A 29 -2.30 -4.51 -49.77
C TYR A 29 -1.91 -3.29 -48.96
N TYR A 30 -0.74 -3.37 -48.31
CA TYR A 30 -0.18 -2.31 -47.49
C TYR A 30 0.93 -1.61 -48.26
N ASN A 31 0.93 -0.30 -48.25
CA ASN A 31 1.96 0.52 -48.90
C ASN A 31 3.07 0.92 -47.91
N THR A 32 4.05 1.69 -48.40
CA THR A 32 5.19 2.15 -47.60
C THR A 32 4.75 3.05 -46.46
N TRP A 33 3.70 3.86 -46.61
CA TRP A 33 3.16 4.70 -45.57
C TRP A 33 2.55 3.85 -44.43
N ASP A 34 1.79 2.84 -44.75
CA ASP A 34 1.25 1.90 -43.77
C ASP A 34 2.37 1.27 -42.94
N PHE A 35 3.50 0.91 -43.59
CA PHE A 35 4.67 0.38 -42.90
C PHE A 35 5.25 1.39 -41.91
N HIS A 36 5.41 2.66 -42.28
CA HIS A 36 5.90 3.70 -41.40
C HIS A 36 4.92 4.02 -40.27
N MET A 37 3.63 4.01 -40.53
CA MET A 37 2.59 4.20 -39.53
C MET A 37 2.60 3.07 -38.50
N LEU A 38 2.80 1.82 -38.88
CA LEU A 38 2.96 0.70 -37.96
C LEU A 38 4.20 0.84 -37.09
N LEU A 39 5.33 1.27 -37.65
CA LEU A 39 6.54 1.55 -36.85
C LEU A 39 6.30 2.66 -35.84
N ARG A 40 5.64 3.74 -36.26
CA ARG A 40 5.34 4.87 -35.40
C ARG A 40 4.32 4.47 -34.31
N ALA A 41 3.34 3.66 -34.63
CA ALA A 41 2.40 3.13 -33.63
C ALA A 41 3.11 2.31 -32.56
N ARG A 42 4.04 1.42 -32.93
CA ARG A 42 4.86 0.69 -31.97
C ARG A 42 5.74 1.61 -31.10
N HIS A 43 6.26 2.69 -31.70
CA HIS A 43 7.03 3.68 -30.95
C HIS A 43 6.19 4.32 -29.83
N TYR A 44 4.97 4.75 -30.14
CA TYR A 44 4.06 5.31 -29.13
C TYR A 44 3.57 4.26 -28.13
N GLN A 45 3.30 3.01 -28.57
CA GLN A 45 2.98 1.93 -27.64
C GLN A 45 4.11 1.69 -26.60
N ASN A 46 5.37 1.80 -27.01
CA ASN A 46 6.51 1.68 -26.09
C ASN A 46 6.59 2.84 -25.10
N TYR A 47 5.96 3.98 -25.38
CA TYR A 47 5.76 5.05 -24.43
C TYR A 47 4.55 4.85 -23.50
N GLY A 48 3.73 3.81 -23.76
CA GLY A 48 2.56 3.47 -22.96
C GLY A 48 1.22 3.95 -23.51
N PHE A 49 1.20 4.53 -24.71
CA PHE A 49 -0.06 4.92 -25.36
C PHE A 49 -0.88 3.71 -25.80
N SER A 50 -2.17 3.77 -25.58
CA SER A 50 -3.13 2.81 -26.15
C SER A 50 -3.26 2.98 -27.66
N LEU A 51 -3.77 1.96 -28.36
CA LEU A 51 -4.00 2.07 -29.82
C LEU A 51 -5.12 3.05 -30.17
N GLU A 52 -6.06 3.30 -29.28
CA GLU A 52 -7.05 4.38 -29.38
C GLU A 52 -6.39 5.75 -29.45
N GLU A 53 -5.57 6.05 -28.45
CA GLU A 53 -4.85 7.34 -28.36
C GLU A 53 -3.92 7.53 -29.54
N ILE A 54 -3.23 6.48 -29.99
CA ILE A 54 -2.37 6.52 -31.18
C ILE A 54 -3.19 6.82 -32.43
N GLY A 55 -4.36 6.21 -32.60
CA GLY A 55 -5.27 6.50 -33.71
C GLY A 55 -5.78 7.94 -33.70
N GLU A 56 -6.01 8.52 -32.52
CA GLU A 56 -6.35 9.93 -32.34
C GLU A 56 -5.20 10.86 -32.72
N LEU A 57 -3.99 10.58 -32.23
CA LEU A 57 -2.78 11.34 -32.56
C LEU A 57 -2.52 11.37 -34.07
N PHE A 58 -2.72 10.26 -34.76
CA PHE A 58 -2.53 10.18 -36.20
C PHE A 58 -3.58 10.97 -37.03
N ARG A 59 -4.77 11.12 -36.47
CA ARG A 59 -5.85 11.91 -37.09
C ARG A 59 -5.73 13.41 -36.84
N SER A 60 -5.16 13.80 -35.72
CA SER A 60 -5.10 15.21 -35.30
C SER A 60 -4.32 16.08 -36.30
N GLY A 61 -3.23 15.54 -36.82
CA GLY A 61 -2.36 16.25 -37.77
C GLY A 61 -1.57 17.42 -37.17
N GLU A 62 -1.75 17.74 -35.87
CA GLU A 62 -1.13 18.89 -35.21
C GLU A 62 -0.03 18.47 -34.23
N LEU A 63 1.17 19.02 -34.42
CA LEU A 63 2.32 18.75 -33.54
C LEU A 63 2.09 19.21 -32.10
N SER A 64 1.29 20.25 -31.88
CA SER A 64 0.90 20.74 -30.56
C SER A 64 0.17 19.70 -29.74
N GLN A 65 -0.78 18.99 -30.33
CA GLN A 65 -1.55 17.93 -29.67
C GLN A 65 -0.68 16.69 -29.37
N VAL A 66 0.25 16.35 -30.27
CA VAL A 66 1.22 15.28 -30.02
C VAL A 66 2.09 15.62 -28.83
N ARG A 67 2.58 16.87 -28.73
CA ARG A 67 3.39 17.32 -27.62
C ARG A 67 2.64 17.30 -26.30
N GLU A 68 1.41 17.81 -26.26
CA GLU A 68 0.56 17.83 -25.08
C GLU A 68 0.33 16.38 -24.54
N LYS A 69 -0.02 15.45 -25.43
CA LYS A 69 -0.17 14.04 -25.07
C LYS A 69 1.12 13.41 -24.55
N MET A 70 2.28 13.80 -25.07
CA MET A 70 3.58 13.34 -24.55
C MET A 70 3.85 13.90 -23.15
N GLU A 71 3.53 15.17 -22.87
CA GLU A 71 3.66 15.81 -21.56
C GLU A 71 2.73 15.11 -20.54
N ASP A 72 1.50 14.78 -20.94
CA ASP A 72 0.57 13.97 -20.10
C ASP A 72 1.15 12.59 -19.77
N GLN A 73 1.70 11.90 -20.78
CA GLN A 73 2.29 10.57 -20.59
C GLN A 73 3.55 10.59 -19.71
N GLU A 74 4.37 11.62 -19.85
CA GLU A 74 5.53 11.86 -18.98
C GLU A 74 5.08 11.95 -17.51
N ALA A 75 4.03 12.76 -17.22
CA ALA A 75 3.48 12.90 -15.88
C ALA A 75 2.91 11.57 -15.32
N VAL A 76 2.32 10.74 -16.17
CA VAL A 76 1.84 9.39 -15.77
C VAL A 76 3.03 8.50 -15.37
N ILE A 77 4.09 8.48 -16.18
CA ILE A 77 5.30 7.68 -15.92
C ILE A 77 6.00 8.16 -14.65
N GLU A 78 6.12 9.48 -14.43
CA GLU A 78 6.71 10.04 -13.22
C GLU A 78 5.95 9.59 -11.96
N LYS A 79 4.63 9.64 -11.97
CA LYS A 79 3.80 9.14 -10.87
C LYS A 79 4.01 7.64 -10.61
N GLU A 80 4.13 6.86 -11.69
CA GLU A 80 4.37 5.41 -11.57
C GLU A 80 5.78 5.12 -11.03
N ILE A 81 6.81 5.87 -11.43
CA ILE A 81 8.16 5.77 -10.87
C ILE A 81 8.13 6.04 -9.36
N ILE A 82 7.44 7.10 -8.92
CA ILE A 82 7.28 7.42 -7.49
C ILE A 82 6.58 6.27 -6.76
N ARG A 83 5.49 5.75 -7.33
CA ARG A 83 4.75 4.62 -6.77
C ARG A 83 5.62 3.37 -6.65
N GLN A 84 6.32 2.98 -7.70
CA GLN A 84 7.18 1.79 -7.72
C GLN A 84 8.38 1.93 -6.77
N THR A 85 8.94 3.13 -6.64
CA THR A 85 10.01 3.43 -5.69
C THR A 85 9.54 3.23 -4.25
N ASN A 86 8.38 3.78 -3.91
CA ASN A 86 7.78 3.59 -2.57
C ASN A 86 7.42 2.13 -2.31
N LEU A 87 6.90 1.41 -3.31
CA LEU A 87 6.57 0.00 -3.20
C LEU A 87 7.82 -0.85 -2.92
N LEU A 88 8.91 -0.61 -3.64
CA LEU A 88 10.19 -1.29 -3.40
C LEU A 88 10.72 -1.01 -1.99
N LYS A 89 10.62 0.24 -1.51
CA LYS A 89 10.96 0.62 -0.14
C LYS A 89 10.10 -0.16 0.86
N ARG A 90 8.79 -0.21 0.64
CA ARG A 90 7.84 -0.94 1.50
C ARG A 90 8.15 -2.44 1.58
N ILE A 91 8.48 -3.08 0.45
CA ILE A 91 8.87 -4.49 0.42
C ILE A 91 10.12 -4.73 1.28
N ARG A 92 11.14 -3.88 1.15
CA ARG A 92 12.37 -3.97 1.96
C ARG A 92 12.09 -3.81 3.45
N GLN A 93 11.21 -2.88 3.81
CA GLN A 93 10.77 -2.70 5.20
C GLN A 93 10.01 -3.92 5.71
N SER A 94 9.10 -4.50 4.91
CA SER A 94 8.37 -5.71 5.28
C SER A 94 9.33 -6.89 5.52
N GLN A 95 10.36 -7.04 4.68
CA GLN A 95 11.39 -8.06 4.90
C GLN A 95 12.17 -7.82 6.22
N SER A 96 12.52 -6.56 6.51
CA SER A 96 13.19 -6.20 7.77
C SER A 96 12.29 -6.47 8.98
N MET A 97 11.01 -6.11 8.90
CA MET A 97 10.03 -6.35 9.96
C MET A 97 9.81 -7.84 10.23
N LEU A 98 9.76 -8.67 9.18
CA LEU A 98 9.66 -10.13 9.34
C LEU A 98 10.88 -10.70 10.06
N LYS A 99 12.08 -10.26 9.69
CA LYS A 99 13.31 -10.65 10.38
C LYS A 99 13.29 -10.19 11.83
N ASP A 100 12.91 -8.94 12.06
CA ASP A 100 12.78 -8.36 13.38
C ASP A 100 11.79 -9.13 14.25
N ALA A 101 10.62 -9.48 13.73
CA ALA A 101 9.65 -10.31 14.43
C ALA A 101 10.24 -11.66 14.85
N MET A 102 11.01 -12.33 13.96
CA MET A 102 11.66 -13.61 14.28
C MET A 102 12.69 -13.46 15.41
N ASP A 103 13.44 -12.36 15.43
CA ASP A 103 14.53 -12.11 16.39
C ASP A 103 14.01 -11.58 17.75
N SER A 104 12.78 -11.03 17.79
CA SER A 104 12.25 -10.27 18.94
C SER A 104 11.22 -11.04 19.78
N VAL A 105 10.81 -12.24 19.39
CA VAL A 105 9.90 -13.06 20.22
C VAL A 105 10.55 -13.37 21.56
N GLY A 106 9.89 -12.94 22.64
CA GLY A 106 10.38 -13.12 24.02
C GLY A 106 11.63 -12.30 24.36
N LYS A 107 12.02 -11.35 23.53
CA LYS A 107 13.12 -10.40 23.78
C LYS A 107 12.61 -8.99 23.71
N PHE A 108 13.23 -8.11 24.48
CA PHE A 108 12.87 -6.70 24.59
C PHE A 108 14.04 -5.81 24.19
N ARG A 109 13.76 -4.75 23.42
CA ARG A 109 14.72 -3.74 22.99
C ARG A 109 14.15 -2.37 23.23
N ILE A 110 15.02 -1.39 23.44
CA ILE A 110 14.63 0.03 23.48
C ILE A 110 14.98 0.62 22.13
N GLU A 111 13.97 1.12 21.43
CA GLU A 111 14.13 1.74 20.12
C GLU A 111 13.04 2.80 19.87
N GLU A 112 13.25 3.66 18.90
CA GLU A 112 12.27 4.66 18.51
C GLU A 112 11.22 4.02 17.58
N ARG A 113 9.94 4.14 17.95
CA ARG A 113 8.82 3.83 17.07
C ARG A 113 8.65 4.98 16.08
N PRO A 114 8.50 4.71 14.76
CA PRO A 114 8.17 5.74 13.77
C PRO A 114 6.80 6.37 14.04
N GLY A 115 6.56 7.56 13.51
CA GLY A 115 5.24 8.18 13.53
C GLY A 115 4.23 7.36 12.75
N ILE A 116 3.01 7.26 13.27
CA ILE A 116 1.93 6.43 12.71
C ILE A 116 0.64 7.25 12.65
N TYR A 117 0.03 7.34 11.46
CA TYR A 117 -1.37 7.69 11.31
C TYR A 117 -2.21 6.44 11.47
N ARG A 118 -3.31 6.53 12.21
CA ARG A 118 -4.14 5.38 12.52
C ARG A 118 -5.62 5.73 12.52
N MET A 119 -6.43 4.83 12.01
CA MET A 119 -7.89 4.88 12.13
C MET A 119 -8.42 3.60 12.75
N ASN A 120 -9.55 3.69 13.47
CA ASN A 120 -10.23 2.53 14.04
C ASN A 120 -11.16 1.89 13.00
N THR A 121 -11.15 0.55 12.93
CA THR A 121 -12.11 -0.24 12.14
C THR A 121 -13.11 -0.96 13.03
N GLN A 122 -12.74 -1.18 14.29
CA GLN A 122 -13.53 -1.92 15.26
C GLN A 122 -13.11 -1.63 16.70
N LYS A 123 -14.04 -1.82 17.61
CA LYS A 123 -13.76 -1.88 19.05
C LYS A 123 -13.73 -3.35 19.47
N LYS A 124 -12.57 -3.81 19.99
CA LYS A 124 -12.30 -5.25 20.20
C LYS A 124 -12.59 -6.04 18.92
N TYR A 125 -13.62 -6.88 18.92
CA TYR A 125 -14.03 -7.74 17.80
C TYR A 125 -15.34 -7.30 17.13
N THR A 126 -15.84 -6.10 17.47
CA THR A 126 -17.07 -5.55 16.89
C THR A 126 -16.73 -4.46 15.88
N LEU A 127 -16.98 -4.72 14.61
CA LEU A 127 -16.79 -3.77 13.52
C LEU A 127 -17.72 -2.57 13.67
N PHE A 128 -17.20 -1.40 13.36
CA PHE A 128 -18.02 -0.19 13.22
C PHE A 128 -18.94 -0.31 12.01
N LYS A 129 -20.10 0.36 12.08
CA LYS A 129 -21.13 0.30 11.04
C LYS A 129 -21.52 1.69 10.53
N GLU A 130 -20.96 2.71 11.09
CA GLU A 130 -21.18 4.11 10.70
C GLU A 130 -20.65 4.32 9.27
N LYS A 131 -21.45 4.97 8.44
CA LYS A 131 -21.14 5.12 7.00
C LYS A 131 -19.80 5.83 6.78
N GLU A 132 -19.54 6.91 7.49
CA GLU A 132 -18.32 7.68 7.37
C GLU A 132 -17.07 6.83 7.65
N GLN A 133 -17.18 5.94 8.63
CA GLN A 133 -16.09 5.04 9.00
C GLN A 133 -15.88 3.93 7.97
N LEU A 134 -16.98 3.39 7.40
CA LEU A 134 -16.91 2.40 6.33
C LEU A 134 -16.31 3.00 5.04
N ASP A 135 -16.70 4.22 4.70
CA ASP A 135 -16.14 4.95 3.55
C ASP A 135 -14.63 5.17 3.73
N LEU A 136 -14.18 5.55 4.93
CA LEU A 136 -12.77 5.72 5.25
C LEU A 136 -12.00 4.39 5.24
N ILE A 137 -12.59 3.29 5.74
CA ILE A 137 -12.01 1.95 5.66
C ILE A 137 -11.79 1.55 4.19
N SER A 138 -12.78 1.79 3.33
CA SER A 138 -12.67 1.53 1.90
C SER A 138 -11.53 2.33 1.27
N GLU A 139 -11.48 3.64 1.53
CA GLU A 139 -10.41 4.51 1.04
C GLU A 139 -9.02 4.04 1.50
N TRP A 140 -8.87 3.64 2.77
CA TRP A 140 -7.59 3.18 3.27
C TRP A 140 -7.19 1.81 2.71
N SER A 141 -8.16 0.94 2.44
CA SER A 141 -7.90 -0.36 1.82
C SER A 141 -7.29 -0.24 0.42
N GLU A 142 -7.62 0.82 -0.33
CA GLU A 142 -7.01 1.11 -1.62
C GLU A 142 -5.53 1.53 -1.53
N LYS A 143 -5.07 1.90 -0.32
CA LYS A 143 -3.68 2.28 -0.05
C LYS A 143 -2.75 1.08 0.27
N GLU A 144 -3.26 -0.16 0.21
CA GLU A 144 -2.41 -1.34 0.34
C GLU A 144 -1.28 -1.35 -0.73
N PRO A 145 -0.06 -1.80 -0.41
CA PRO A 145 0.38 -2.42 0.84
C PRO A 145 1.05 -1.44 1.84
N PHE A 146 0.78 -0.16 1.76
CA PHE A 146 1.38 0.85 2.64
C PHE A 146 0.69 0.94 4.00
N VAL A 147 -0.58 0.58 4.08
CA VAL A 147 -1.31 0.42 5.33
C VAL A 147 -1.03 -0.95 5.95
N PHE A 148 -1.29 -1.06 7.24
CA PHE A 148 -1.13 -2.31 7.99
C PHE A 148 -2.20 -2.42 9.08
N SER A 149 -2.57 -3.63 9.43
CA SER A 149 -3.47 -3.88 10.56
C SER A 149 -2.74 -3.62 11.88
N CYS A 150 -3.39 -2.93 12.81
CA CYS A 150 -2.82 -2.58 14.11
C CYS A 150 -3.87 -2.58 15.21
N ALA A 151 -3.45 -2.92 16.43
CA ALA A 151 -4.24 -2.68 17.63
C ALA A 151 -3.63 -1.55 18.45
N VAL A 152 -4.47 -0.87 19.23
CA VAL A 152 -4.05 0.06 20.23
C VAL A 152 -4.66 -0.33 21.58
N PHE A 153 -3.82 -0.38 22.62
CA PHE A 153 -4.21 -0.52 24.01
C PHE A 153 -3.96 0.81 24.67
N TYR A 154 -5.01 1.45 25.15
CA TYR A 154 -4.91 2.77 25.74
C TYR A 154 -4.20 2.71 27.09
N GLU A 155 -3.28 3.63 27.32
CA GLU A 155 -2.50 3.69 28.56
C GLU A 155 -3.41 3.72 29.79
N LYS A 156 -4.49 4.50 29.73
CA LYS A 156 -5.48 4.61 30.79
C LYS A 156 -6.11 3.24 31.12
N ASP A 157 -6.53 2.51 30.10
CA ASP A 157 -7.17 1.21 30.28
C ASP A 157 -6.19 0.17 30.86
N ILE A 158 -4.93 0.22 30.41
CA ILE A 158 -3.87 -0.64 30.97
C ILE A 158 -3.66 -0.34 32.46
N ARG A 159 -3.61 0.93 32.87
CA ARG A 159 -3.45 1.34 34.28
C ARG A 159 -4.62 0.93 35.16
N ASP A 160 -5.83 1.00 34.62
CA ASP A 160 -7.07 0.61 35.31
C ASP A 160 -7.30 -0.91 35.31
N GLY A 161 -6.42 -1.71 34.68
CA GLY A 161 -6.54 -3.16 34.54
C GLY A 161 -7.65 -3.57 33.55
N ASN A 162 -8.10 -2.64 32.71
CA ASN A 162 -9.09 -2.90 31.67
C ASN A 162 -8.44 -3.53 30.45
N SER A 163 -9.08 -4.56 29.89
CA SER A 163 -8.59 -5.29 28.71
C SER A 163 -9.13 -4.75 27.38
N ASP A 164 -9.63 -3.51 27.35
CA ASP A 164 -10.17 -2.90 26.16
C ASP A 164 -9.04 -2.48 25.20
N PHE A 165 -9.30 -2.66 23.94
CA PHE A 165 -8.43 -2.23 22.84
C PHE A 165 -9.24 -1.96 21.59
N ASP A 166 -8.71 -1.13 20.70
CA ASP A 166 -9.28 -0.89 19.39
C ASP A 166 -8.39 -1.48 18.31
N PHE A 167 -9.00 -2.13 17.33
CA PHE A 167 -8.29 -2.59 16.15
C PHE A 167 -8.55 -1.65 14.98
N GLY A 168 -7.59 -1.53 14.06
CA GLY A 168 -7.72 -0.61 12.95
C GLY A 168 -6.62 -0.76 11.90
N LEU A 169 -6.53 0.25 11.07
CA LEU A 169 -5.49 0.39 10.06
C LEU A 169 -4.51 1.48 10.47
N GLY A 170 -3.23 1.21 10.26
CA GLY A 170 -2.12 2.13 10.49
C GLY A 170 -1.37 2.43 9.20
N LEU A 171 -0.70 3.57 9.17
CA LEU A 171 0.18 4.02 8.09
C LEU A 171 1.39 4.72 8.69
N CYS A 172 2.60 4.30 8.31
CA CYS A 172 3.80 5.03 8.71
C CYS A 172 3.81 6.44 8.13
N GLU A 173 4.21 7.43 8.93
CA GLU A 173 4.20 8.85 8.57
C GLU A 173 4.96 9.16 7.27
N GLU A 174 6.01 8.41 6.96
CA GLU A 174 6.82 8.58 5.76
C GLU A 174 6.05 8.40 4.45
N TYR A 175 4.93 7.66 4.48
CA TYR A 175 4.06 7.45 3.32
C TYR A 175 2.87 8.42 3.29
N ALA A 176 2.61 9.15 4.37
CA ALA A 176 1.45 10.02 4.48
C ALA A 176 1.42 11.14 3.41
N PRO A 177 2.55 11.81 3.05
CA PRO A 177 2.55 12.78 1.96
C PRO A 177 2.23 12.16 0.60
N PHE A 178 2.79 10.98 0.32
CA PHE A 178 2.57 10.26 -0.95
C PHE A 178 1.11 9.80 -1.12
N LEU A 179 0.46 9.40 -0.02
CA LEU A 179 -0.91 8.88 0.01
C LEU A 179 -1.95 9.92 0.41
N ASN A 180 -1.51 11.17 0.62
CA ASN A 180 -2.34 12.30 1.06
C ASN A 180 -3.14 11.99 2.34
N VAL A 181 -2.51 11.31 3.31
CA VAL A 181 -3.12 11.02 4.61
C VAL A 181 -2.76 12.14 5.60
N LYS A 182 -3.76 12.60 6.35
CA LYS A 182 -3.63 13.65 7.36
C LYS A 182 -4.47 13.29 8.59
N GLU A 183 -4.14 13.91 9.71
CA GLU A 183 -4.93 13.83 10.93
C GLU A 183 -6.32 14.44 10.72
N SER A 184 -7.35 13.80 11.31
CA SER A 184 -8.75 14.22 11.26
C SER A 184 -9.50 13.68 12.49
N GLU A 185 -10.81 13.90 12.57
CA GLU A 185 -11.63 13.33 13.65
C GLU A 185 -11.61 11.80 13.71
N LEU A 186 -11.41 11.13 12.56
CA LEU A 186 -11.35 9.66 12.44
C LEU A 186 -9.93 9.12 12.26
N VAL A 187 -8.94 9.98 12.02
CA VAL A 187 -7.53 9.60 11.81
C VAL A 187 -6.67 10.27 12.85
N GLN A 188 -6.12 9.47 13.76
CA GLN A 188 -5.26 9.93 14.83
C GLN A 188 -3.78 9.81 14.43
N TYR A 189 -2.97 10.79 14.80
CA TYR A 189 -1.53 10.74 14.63
C TYR A 189 -0.83 10.39 15.95
N TYR A 190 0.01 9.36 15.90
CA TYR A 190 0.90 8.94 16.97
C TYR A 190 2.33 9.35 16.60
N PRO A 191 2.91 10.38 17.21
CA PRO A 191 4.26 10.85 16.88
C PRO A 191 5.34 9.81 17.18
N PRO A 192 6.53 9.95 16.59
CA PRO A 192 7.68 9.12 16.95
C PRO A 192 7.96 9.22 18.46
N CYS A 193 8.28 8.10 19.09
CA CYS A 193 8.59 8.08 20.51
C CYS A 193 9.48 6.89 20.87
N LEU A 194 10.24 7.05 21.96
CA LEU A 194 11.05 5.97 22.52
C LEU A 194 10.15 4.90 23.11
N CYS A 195 10.40 3.64 22.75
CA CYS A 195 9.58 2.51 23.16
C CYS A 195 10.45 1.33 23.61
N VAL A 196 9.90 0.53 24.51
CA VAL A 196 10.30 -0.88 24.60
C VAL A 196 9.57 -1.62 23.49
N HIS A 197 10.29 -2.40 22.71
CA HIS A 197 9.81 -3.14 21.56
C HIS A 197 9.98 -4.64 21.71
N THR A 198 8.99 -5.40 21.25
CA THR A 198 9.01 -6.87 21.18
C THR A 198 8.09 -7.37 20.08
N CYS A 199 8.13 -8.68 19.82
CA CYS A 199 7.16 -9.35 18.97
C CYS A 199 6.30 -10.33 19.78
N VAL A 200 4.98 -10.28 19.55
CA VAL A 200 4.00 -11.10 20.26
C VAL A 200 3.14 -11.87 19.22
N PRO A 201 3.09 -13.20 19.30
CA PRO A 201 2.17 -13.97 18.47
C PRO A 201 0.75 -13.99 19.09
N SER A 202 -0.26 -13.99 18.25
CA SER A 202 -1.65 -14.28 18.61
C SER A 202 -2.26 -15.34 17.69
N ARG A 203 -3.33 -15.99 18.11
CA ARG A 203 -4.00 -17.08 17.38
C ARG A 203 -5.51 -16.91 17.40
N SER A 204 -6.20 -17.53 16.44
CA SER A 204 -7.67 -17.52 16.43
C SER A 204 -8.30 -18.27 17.63
N SER A 205 -7.57 -19.21 18.20
CA SER A 205 -7.97 -19.89 19.45
C SER A 205 -7.66 -19.09 20.72
N LYS A 206 -6.72 -18.13 20.63
CA LYS A 206 -6.35 -17.22 21.72
C LYS A 206 -6.09 -15.84 21.13
N TYR A 207 -7.16 -15.07 21.01
CA TYR A 207 -7.13 -13.73 20.46
C TYR A 207 -6.15 -12.78 21.18
N LEU A 208 -5.73 -11.74 20.46
CA LEU A 208 -4.95 -10.66 21.05
C LEU A 208 -5.73 -10.05 22.25
N SER A 209 -5.07 -9.89 23.38
CA SER A 209 -5.65 -9.35 24.61
C SER A 209 -4.55 -8.68 25.43
N LEU A 210 -4.91 -8.06 26.56
CA LEU A 210 -3.95 -7.49 27.48
C LEU A 210 -2.94 -8.54 28.02
N ASP A 211 -3.36 -9.81 28.13
CA ASP A 211 -2.46 -10.90 28.55
C ASP A 211 -1.24 -11.05 27.64
N ASN A 212 -1.39 -10.75 26.34
CA ASN A 212 -0.28 -10.80 25.39
C ASN A 212 0.75 -9.69 25.64
N LEU A 213 0.38 -8.65 26.40
CA LEU A 213 1.26 -7.54 26.77
C LEU A 213 1.94 -7.74 28.15
N ALA A 214 1.53 -8.77 28.92
CA ALA A 214 1.94 -8.97 30.30
C ALA A 214 3.47 -9.01 30.47
N ASP A 215 4.17 -9.75 29.60
CA ASP A 215 5.63 -9.87 29.66
C ASP A 215 6.32 -8.52 29.40
N GLY A 216 5.78 -7.71 28.48
CA GLY A 216 6.30 -6.38 28.19
C GLY A 216 6.08 -5.39 29.35
N LEU A 217 4.89 -5.42 29.96
CA LEU A 217 4.58 -4.60 31.13
C LEU A 217 5.44 -5.02 32.34
N GLU A 218 5.67 -6.31 32.52
CA GLU A 218 6.57 -6.81 33.57
C GLU A 218 8.02 -6.41 33.30
N PHE A 219 8.47 -6.46 32.04
CA PHE A 219 9.81 -5.96 31.68
C PHE A 219 9.97 -4.48 32.01
N LEU A 220 8.97 -3.63 31.72
CA LEU A 220 8.98 -2.22 32.11
C LEU A 220 9.15 -2.09 33.64
N ARG A 221 8.34 -2.80 34.41
CA ARG A 221 8.36 -2.78 35.87
C ARG A 221 9.73 -3.18 36.44
N GLN A 222 10.31 -4.28 35.94
CA GLN A 222 11.61 -4.81 36.42
C GLN A 222 12.77 -3.88 36.11
N ASN A 223 12.67 -3.08 35.03
CA ASN A 223 13.73 -2.14 34.62
C ASN A 223 13.47 -0.70 35.08
N GLY A 224 12.45 -0.45 35.90
CA GLY A 224 12.13 0.89 36.39
C GLY A 224 11.66 1.85 35.29
N LEU A 225 11.14 1.32 34.16
CA LEU A 225 10.63 2.11 33.05
C LEU A 225 9.15 2.38 33.26
N THR A 226 8.72 3.60 32.93
CA THR A 226 7.31 4.00 33.07
C THR A 226 6.66 4.08 31.70
N LEU A 227 5.53 3.38 31.54
CA LEU A 227 4.66 3.54 30.35
C LEU A 227 4.13 4.98 30.34
N CYS A 228 4.26 5.68 29.21
CA CYS A 228 3.88 7.08 29.07
C CYS A 228 3.00 7.37 27.85
N GLY A 229 2.32 6.35 27.34
CA GLY A 229 1.41 6.49 26.20
C GLY A 229 0.79 5.16 25.80
N ASP A 230 -0.03 5.21 24.77
CA ASP A 230 -0.76 4.05 24.29
C ASP A 230 0.17 3.01 23.65
N VAL A 231 -0.06 1.74 23.95
CA VAL A 231 0.68 0.63 23.34
C VAL A 231 0.09 0.35 21.96
N VAL A 232 0.90 0.58 20.94
CA VAL A 232 0.52 0.35 19.54
C VAL A 232 1.14 -0.94 19.05
N THR A 233 0.36 -1.72 18.28
CA THR A 233 0.86 -2.93 17.63
C THR A 233 0.80 -2.80 16.11
N GLN A 234 1.62 -3.57 15.41
CA GLN A 234 1.54 -3.74 13.95
C GLN A 234 1.56 -5.22 13.60
N VAL A 235 0.55 -5.67 12.87
CA VAL A 235 0.57 -7.02 12.29
C VAL A 235 1.56 -7.03 11.14
N VAL A 236 2.57 -7.88 11.21
CA VAL A 236 3.60 -8.02 10.17
C VAL A 236 3.39 -9.24 9.29
N CYS A 237 2.71 -10.25 9.82
CA CYS A 237 2.41 -11.46 9.09
C CYS A 237 1.15 -12.12 9.66
N MET A 238 0.36 -12.67 8.74
CA MET A 238 -0.76 -13.57 9.07
C MET A 238 -0.57 -14.87 8.31
N THR A 239 -0.73 -15.99 8.99
CA THR A 239 -0.69 -17.33 8.40
C THR A 239 -1.90 -18.15 8.85
N LYS A 240 -2.23 -19.20 8.11
CA LYS A 240 -3.35 -20.07 8.44
C LYS A 240 -2.94 -21.56 8.27
N PRO A 241 -2.02 -22.08 9.07
CA PRO A 241 -1.73 -23.49 9.06
C PRO A 241 -2.90 -24.27 9.69
N GLU A 242 -3.33 -25.36 9.07
CA GLU A 242 -4.31 -26.30 9.63
C GLU A 242 -5.58 -25.64 10.21
N GLU A 243 -6.15 -24.66 9.46
CA GLU A 243 -7.38 -23.94 9.83
C GLU A 243 -7.28 -23.01 11.06
N GLU A 244 -6.12 -22.86 11.69
CA GLU A 244 -5.89 -21.88 12.75
C GLU A 244 -5.17 -20.63 12.21
N TYR A 245 -5.72 -19.43 12.47
CA TYR A 245 -5.06 -18.18 12.13
C TYR A 245 -3.99 -17.81 13.15
N PHE A 246 -2.81 -17.43 12.67
CA PHE A 246 -1.72 -16.90 13.45
C PHE A 246 -1.39 -15.50 12.97
N ASN A 247 -1.24 -14.58 13.93
CA ASN A 247 -0.78 -13.23 13.67
C ASN A 247 0.50 -12.96 14.45
N TRP A 248 1.40 -12.25 13.82
CA TRP A 248 2.64 -11.78 14.44
C TRP A 248 2.54 -10.27 14.58
N HIS A 249 2.60 -9.76 15.84
CA HIS A 249 2.48 -8.37 16.18
C HIS A 249 3.81 -7.84 16.63
N LEU A 250 4.38 -6.83 15.97
CA LEU A 250 5.35 -5.94 16.58
C LEU A 250 4.61 -5.06 17.57
N VAL A 251 5.13 -4.91 18.75
CA VAL A 251 4.49 -4.18 19.86
C VAL A 251 5.46 -3.13 20.39
N TRP A 252 4.97 -1.91 20.54
CA TRP A 252 5.72 -0.79 21.10
C TRP A 252 5.05 -0.26 22.37
N PHE A 253 5.80 -0.29 23.46
CA PHE A 253 5.41 0.26 24.75
C PHE A 253 6.12 1.62 24.92
N PRO A 254 5.43 2.75 24.73
CA PRO A 254 6.03 4.07 24.90
C PRO A 254 6.58 4.26 26.30
N ILE A 255 7.80 4.75 26.41
CA ILE A 255 8.46 5.01 27.69
C ILE A 255 8.90 6.46 27.78
N ALA A 256 8.82 7.03 28.97
CA ALA A 256 9.40 8.33 29.24
C ALA A 256 10.92 8.27 29.01
N SER A 257 11.47 9.31 28.38
CA SER A 257 12.92 9.41 28.23
C SER A 257 13.56 9.28 29.62
N PRO A 258 14.58 8.44 29.76
CA PRO A 258 15.28 8.32 31.06
C PRO A 258 16.13 9.54 31.43
N TYR A 259 16.04 10.64 30.62
CA TYR A 259 16.79 11.88 30.83
C TYR A 259 15.89 13.11 30.78
#